data_b7c1d0078565b669ee9562aab4afc6c9
#
_entry.id   b7c1d0078565b669ee9562aab4afc6c9
#
_cell.length_a   1.000
_cell.length_b   1.000
_cell.length_c   1.000
_cell.angle_alpha   90.00
_cell.angle_beta   90.00
_cell.angle_gamma   90.00
#
_symmetry.space_group_name_H-M   'P 1'
#
loop_
_entity.id
_entity.type
_entity.pdbx_description
1 polymer ?
#
loop_
_entity_poly.entity_id
_entity_poly.type
_entity_poly.pdbx_seq_one_letter_code
_entity_poly.pdbx_strand_id
1 'polypeptide(L)'
;MSATLRLAWAAVALLLLGAIPAQVAATGATVVDDRGTEVPLQPVPRRIVSLLPSLTESVCALGQCAKLVGVDRYSNYPASVQTLAKVGGGLDPNIEAIVALQPDLVLVASSAPGTDRLRALGLRVVALEPKDYAGAVRVLGTLGQLLGVDTANALVAAMEAQMRAATALVPAKARGTKVYFEVSPGPYAASTSSFLGQTLERLELNNIVAGSLGPFPKVNPEFVVRAQPDVIMVGDSNADAMPTRPGWSSLKAIQQKRVCAFDRTDADILVRPGPRMAQGATLVARCLQTLFPAKAGLP
;
A
#
# COMPACT_ATOMS: atom_id res chain seq x y z
N MET A 1 -26.63 0.54 -88.44
CA MET A 1 -26.24 -0.28 -87.26
C MET A 1 -25.67 0.67 -86.22
N SER A 2 -26.42 1.24 -85.55
CA SER A 2 -27.28 1.27 -84.39
C SER A 2 -26.46 1.75 -83.18
N ALA A 3 -26.75 3.03 -82.80
CA ALA A 3 -26.16 3.81 -81.69
C ALA A 3 -26.67 3.38 -80.27
N THR A 4 -27.21 2.19 -80.11
CA THR A 4 -27.92 1.72 -78.91
C THR A 4 -27.08 0.78 -77.99
N LEU A 5 -25.80 0.53 -78.31
CA LEU A 5 -25.00 -0.44 -77.55
C LEU A 5 -23.90 0.19 -76.66
N ARG A 6 -23.85 1.53 -76.53
CA ARG A 6 -22.86 2.25 -75.75
C ARG A 6 -23.36 2.84 -74.43
N LEU A 7 -24.64 2.69 -74.08
CA LEU A 7 -25.22 3.26 -72.88
C LEU A 7 -25.42 2.24 -71.71
N ALA A 8 -25.13 0.96 -71.92
CA ALA A 8 -25.33 -0.10 -70.87
C ALA A 8 -24.13 -0.37 -69.95
N TRP A 9 -22.98 0.24 -70.22
CA TRP A 9 -21.74 -0.01 -69.41
C TRP A 9 -21.40 1.11 -68.44
N ALA A 10 -22.12 2.24 -68.45
CA ALA A 10 -21.87 3.35 -67.53
C ALA A 10 -22.64 3.28 -66.20
N ALA A 11 -23.61 2.35 -66.09
CA ALA A 11 -24.46 2.26 -64.87
C ALA A 11 -24.03 1.23 -63.81
N VAL A 12 -23.03 0.38 -64.09
CA VAL A 12 -22.59 -0.66 -63.16
C VAL A 12 -21.34 -0.27 -62.31
N ALA A 13 -20.68 0.85 -62.66
CA ALA A 13 -19.46 1.30 -61.98
C ALA A 13 -19.71 2.19 -60.76
N LEU A 14 -20.93 2.50 -60.35
CA LEU A 14 -21.23 3.49 -59.29
C LEU A 14 -21.80 2.89 -58.00
N LEU A 15 -21.81 1.57 -57.82
CA LEU A 15 -22.36 0.90 -56.62
C LEU A 15 -21.35 0.12 -55.76
N LEU A 16 -20.05 0.36 -55.95
CA LEU A 16 -18.99 -0.21 -55.12
C LEU A 16 -18.30 0.88 -54.26
N LEU A 17 -18.98 1.97 -53.87
CA LEU A 17 -18.46 2.79 -52.78
C LEU A 17 -18.69 2.03 -51.45
N GLY A 18 -17.62 1.37 -51.04
CA GLY A 18 -17.50 0.52 -49.93
C GLY A 18 -18.12 1.06 -48.65
N ALA A 19 -18.93 0.26 -48.04
CA ALA A 19 -19.14 0.34 -46.60
C ALA A 19 -17.77 0.12 -45.92
N ILE A 20 -17.07 1.20 -45.56
CA ILE A 20 -15.97 1.16 -44.62
C ILE A 20 -16.61 0.67 -43.32
N PRO A 21 -16.26 -0.51 -42.79
CA PRO A 21 -16.75 -0.91 -41.49
C PRO A 21 -16.22 0.15 -40.50
N ALA A 22 -17.11 0.91 -39.89
CA ALA A 22 -16.77 1.71 -38.74
C ALA A 22 -16.20 0.75 -37.73
N GLN A 23 -14.88 0.71 -37.60
CA GLN A 23 -14.21 0.06 -36.47
C GLN A 23 -14.69 0.81 -35.22
N VAL A 24 -15.75 0.26 -34.61
CA VAL A 24 -16.08 0.59 -33.21
C VAL A 24 -14.85 0.17 -32.44
N ALA A 25 -13.99 1.13 -32.13
CA ALA A 25 -12.94 0.93 -31.15
C ALA A 25 -13.67 0.50 -29.88
N ALA A 26 -13.60 -0.78 -29.55
CA ALA A 26 -14.05 -1.27 -28.26
C ALA A 26 -13.23 -0.50 -27.24
N THR A 27 -13.83 0.51 -26.59
CA THR A 27 -13.23 1.18 -25.44
C THR A 27 -13.13 0.13 -24.35
N GLY A 28 -11.98 -0.56 -24.33
CA GLY A 28 -11.68 -1.56 -23.31
C GLY A 28 -11.79 -0.91 -21.94
N ALA A 29 -12.30 -1.64 -20.95
CA ALA A 29 -12.36 -1.15 -19.58
C ALA A 29 -10.96 -0.73 -19.11
N THR A 30 -10.85 0.43 -18.45
CA THR A 30 -9.62 1.01 -17.93
C THR A 30 -9.74 1.22 -16.43
N VAL A 31 -8.60 1.33 -15.73
CA VAL A 31 -8.50 1.90 -14.39
C VAL A 31 -7.65 3.16 -14.45
N VAL A 32 -7.91 4.09 -13.55
CA VAL A 32 -7.09 5.30 -13.38
C VAL A 32 -6.13 5.08 -12.22
N ASP A 33 -4.84 5.27 -12.47
CA ASP A 33 -3.81 5.17 -11.45
C ASP A 33 -3.69 6.44 -10.58
N ASP A 34 -2.85 6.43 -9.54
CA ASP A 34 -2.68 7.55 -8.61
C ASP A 34 -1.93 8.77 -9.21
N ARG A 35 -1.51 8.68 -10.48
CA ARG A 35 -1.00 9.80 -11.28
C ARG A 35 -2.02 10.31 -12.30
N GLY A 36 -3.26 9.79 -12.27
CA GLY A 36 -4.32 10.14 -13.22
C GLY A 36 -4.14 9.50 -14.60
N THR A 37 -3.31 8.48 -14.74
CA THR A 37 -3.10 7.78 -16.02
C THR A 37 -4.15 6.69 -16.19
N GLU A 38 -4.84 6.69 -17.32
CA GLU A 38 -5.71 5.59 -17.70
C GLU A 38 -4.89 4.38 -18.15
N VAL A 39 -5.15 3.23 -17.54
CA VAL A 39 -4.47 1.97 -17.84
C VAL A 39 -5.50 0.94 -18.25
N PRO A 40 -5.36 0.32 -19.45
CA PRO A 40 -6.30 -0.68 -19.90
C PRO A 40 -6.25 -1.93 -19.03
N LEU A 41 -7.41 -2.55 -18.75
CA LEU A 41 -7.48 -3.79 -17.99
C LEU A 41 -6.99 -5.00 -18.78
N GLN A 42 -7.07 -4.96 -20.10
CA GLN A 42 -6.63 -6.06 -20.96
C GLN A 42 -5.35 -5.71 -21.74
N PRO A 43 -4.51 -6.69 -22.02
CA PRO A 43 -4.58 -8.08 -21.53
C PRO A 43 -4.25 -8.20 -20.04
N VAL A 44 -4.79 -9.24 -19.40
CA VAL A 44 -4.46 -9.57 -17.98
C VAL A 44 -2.96 -9.88 -17.88
N PRO A 45 -2.23 -9.24 -16.95
CA PRO A 45 -0.78 -9.41 -16.86
C PRO A 45 -0.40 -10.83 -16.43
N ARG A 46 0.74 -11.30 -16.97
CA ARG A 46 1.34 -12.58 -16.66
C ARG A 46 2.73 -12.47 -16.02
N ARG A 47 3.40 -11.34 -16.26
CA ARG A 47 4.77 -11.07 -15.78
C ARG A 47 4.80 -9.70 -15.11
N ILE A 48 4.82 -9.68 -13.79
CA ILE A 48 4.70 -8.47 -13.00
C ILE A 48 6.02 -8.16 -12.29
N VAL A 49 6.47 -6.92 -12.39
CA VAL A 49 7.50 -6.37 -11.52
C VAL A 49 6.82 -5.42 -10.52
N SER A 50 7.13 -5.57 -9.24
CA SER A 50 6.58 -4.71 -8.17
C SER A 50 7.68 -3.98 -7.43
N LEU A 51 7.60 -2.65 -7.37
CA LEU A 51 8.61 -1.76 -6.77
C LEU A 51 8.17 -1.18 -5.43
N LEU A 52 7.17 -1.76 -4.79
CA LEU A 52 6.70 -1.35 -3.47
C LEU A 52 6.25 -2.58 -2.66
N PRO A 53 6.76 -2.80 -1.43
CA PRO A 53 6.43 -3.98 -0.63
C PRO A 53 4.93 -4.20 -0.43
N SER A 54 4.15 -3.14 -0.16
CA SER A 54 2.70 -3.25 0.00
C SER A 54 1.97 -3.71 -1.26
N LEU A 55 2.45 -3.33 -2.46
CA LEU A 55 1.90 -3.80 -3.73
C LEU A 55 2.29 -5.26 -4.00
N THR A 56 3.54 -5.64 -3.69
CA THR A 56 3.99 -7.05 -3.74
C THR A 56 3.11 -7.94 -2.88
N GLU A 57 2.87 -7.53 -1.62
CA GLU A 57 2.00 -8.25 -0.69
C GLU A 57 0.55 -8.30 -1.18
N SER A 58 0.05 -7.21 -1.79
CA SER A 58 -1.30 -7.15 -2.34
C SER A 58 -1.50 -8.10 -3.53
N VAL A 59 -0.54 -8.17 -4.46
CA VAL A 59 -0.56 -9.13 -5.56
C VAL A 59 -0.60 -10.57 -5.04
N CYS A 60 0.21 -10.87 -4.02
CA CYS A 60 0.24 -12.19 -3.41
C CYS A 60 -1.05 -12.53 -2.65
N ALA A 61 -1.60 -11.58 -1.88
CA ALA A 61 -2.85 -11.77 -1.14
C ALA A 61 -4.07 -11.99 -2.06
N LEU A 62 -4.03 -11.43 -3.28
CA LEU A 62 -5.02 -11.67 -4.34
C LEU A 62 -4.80 -13.02 -5.08
N GLY A 63 -3.87 -13.88 -4.61
CA GLY A 63 -3.60 -15.18 -5.20
C GLY A 63 -2.75 -15.16 -6.48
N GLN A 64 -2.13 -14.02 -6.81
CA GLN A 64 -1.38 -13.84 -8.07
C GLN A 64 0.15 -13.75 -7.87
N CYS A 65 0.65 -14.25 -6.74
CA CYS A 65 2.07 -14.21 -6.39
C CYS A 65 2.98 -14.86 -7.45
N ALA A 66 2.51 -15.94 -8.10
CA ALA A 66 3.25 -16.64 -9.16
C ALA A 66 3.49 -15.78 -10.42
N LYS A 67 2.78 -14.69 -10.60
CA LYS A 67 2.99 -13.75 -11.72
C LYS A 67 4.15 -12.77 -11.46
N LEU A 68 4.63 -12.64 -10.21
CA LEU A 68 5.76 -11.78 -9.89
C LEU A 68 7.06 -12.39 -10.45
N VAL A 69 7.77 -11.62 -11.26
CA VAL A 69 9.07 -12.00 -11.85
C VAL A 69 10.23 -11.18 -11.28
N GLY A 70 9.94 -10.06 -10.62
CA GLY A 70 10.92 -9.21 -9.94
C GLY A 70 10.24 -8.32 -8.91
N VAL A 71 10.96 -8.01 -7.85
CA VAL A 71 10.47 -7.16 -6.76
C VAL A 71 11.54 -6.18 -6.29
N ASP A 72 11.14 -5.12 -5.59
CA ASP A 72 12.09 -4.23 -4.94
C ASP A 72 12.90 -4.95 -3.84
N ARG A 73 14.02 -4.31 -3.41
CA ARG A 73 14.94 -4.91 -2.41
C ARG A 73 14.32 -5.11 -1.04
N TYR A 74 13.25 -4.39 -0.71
CA TYR A 74 12.58 -4.44 0.61
C TYR A 74 11.39 -5.39 0.63
N SER A 75 10.93 -5.88 -0.52
CA SER A 75 9.88 -6.89 -0.62
C SER A 75 10.42 -8.25 -0.13
N ASN A 76 9.97 -8.66 1.05
CA ASN A 76 10.41 -9.86 1.76
C ASN A 76 9.26 -10.78 2.20
N TYR A 77 8.00 -10.42 1.90
CA TYR A 77 6.82 -11.18 2.26
C TYR A 77 5.85 -11.33 1.06
N PRO A 78 5.24 -12.52 0.88
CA PRO A 78 5.51 -13.78 1.60
C PRO A 78 6.93 -14.34 1.29
N ALA A 79 7.34 -15.40 1.99
CA ALA A 79 8.69 -15.95 1.83
C ALA A 79 9.05 -16.29 0.37
N SER A 80 8.07 -16.69 -0.44
CA SER A 80 8.25 -17.02 -1.87
C SER A 80 8.80 -15.86 -2.71
N VAL A 81 8.61 -14.60 -2.32
CA VAL A 81 9.14 -13.46 -3.11
C VAL A 81 10.62 -13.16 -2.80
N GLN A 82 11.17 -13.78 -1.78
CA GLN A 82 12.57 -13.54 -1.40
C GLN A 82 13.56 -14.08 -2.45
N THR A 83 13.16 -15.12 -3.19
CA THR A 83 13.97 -15.74 -4.25
C THR A 83 13.86 -15.04 -5.59
N LEU A 84 12.94 -14.07 -5.73
CA LEU A 84 12.76 -13.32 -6.97
C LEU A 84 13.88 -12.31 -7.18
N ALA A 85 14.12 -11.97 -8.46
CA ALA A 85 15.07 -10.95 -8.85
C ALA A 85 14.82 -9.62 -8.12
N LYS A 86 15.84 -9.03 -7.51
CA LYS A 86 15.77 -7.72 -6.86
C LYS A 86 16.17 -6.63 -7.85
N VAL A 87 15.22 -5.74 -8.17
CA VAL A 87 15.35 -4.72 -9.21
C VAL A 87 15.54 -3.30 -8.66
N GLY A 88 16.27 -3.18 -7.56
CA GLY A 88 16.54 -1.89 -6.92
C GLY A 88 15.53 -1.59 -5.79
N GLY A 89 15.36 -0.33 -5.45
CA GLY A 89 14.35 0.16 -4.51
C GLY A 89 13.30 1.03 -5.20
N GLY A 90 12.24 1.40 -4.48
CA GLY A 90 11.21 2.29 -5.01
C GLY A 90 11.72 3.69 -5.37
N LEU A 91 12.78 4.16 -4.69
CA LEU A 91 13.42 5.46 -4.95
C LEU A 91 14.60 5.40 -5.92
N ASP A 92 15.20 4.23 -6.09
CA ASP A 92 16.38 3.96 -6.95
C ASP A 92 16.18 2.66 -7.74
N PRO A 93 15.16 2.59 -8.63
CA PRO A 93 14.90 1.40 -9.44
C PRO A 93 16.00 1.15 -10.46
N ASN A 94 16.39 -0.11 -10.60
CA ASN A 94 17.30 -0.54 -11.67
C ASN A 94 16.48 -0.78 -12.95
N ILE A 95 16.44 0.23 -13.81
CA ILE A 95 15.63 0.23 -15.04
C ILE A 95 16.06 -0.90 -15.98
N GLU A 96 17.38 -1.14 -16.12
CA GLU A 96 17.94 -2.17 -16.99
C GLU A 96 17.50 -3.57 -16.51
N ALA A 97 17.59 -3.83 -15.20
CA ALA A 97 17.15 -5.09 -14.61
C ALA A 97 15.63 -5.30 -14.77
N ILE A 98 14.82 -4.23 -14.65
CA ILE A 98 13.38 -4.30 -14.89
C ILE A 98 13.10 -4.69 -16.34
N VAL A 99 13.71 -4.01 -17.31
CA VAL A 99 13.52 -4.28 -18.74
C VAL A 99 13.97 -5.70 -19.11
N ALA A 100 15.08 -6.17 -18.55
CA ALA A 100 15.61 -7.52 -18.80
C ALA A 100 14.64 -8.63 -18.36
N LEU A 101 13.79 -8.38 -17.37
CA LEU A 101 12.75 -9.31 -16.93
C LEU A 101 11.54 -9.37 -17.87
N GLN A 102 11.45 -8.50 -18.88
CA GLN A 102 10.36 -8.43 -19.84
C GLN A 102 8.97 -8.46 -19.16
N PRO A 103 8.69 -7.56 -18.22
CA PRO A 103 7.39 -7.51 -17.56
C PRO A 103 6.30 -6.98 -18.52
N ASP A 104 5.09 -7.50 -18.39
CA ASP A 104 3.91 -6.94 -19.06
C ASP A 104 3.13 -5.97 -18.15
N LEU A 105 3.54 -5.87 -16.87
CA LEU A 105 3.07 -4.87 -15.91
C LEU A 105 4.17 -4.52 -14.91
N VAL A 106 4.35 -3.21 -14.67
CA VAL A 106 5.21 -2.70 -13.58
C VAL A 106 4.35 -1.91 -12.60
N LEU A 107 4.39 -2.31 -11.34
CA LEU A 107 3.70 -1.65 -10.22
C LEU A 107 4.70 -0.77 -9.47
N VAL A 108 4.37 0.51 -9.30
CA VAL A 108 5.22 1.51 -8.64
C VAL A 108 4.42 2.34 -7.63
N ALA A 109 5.10 3.01 -6.69
CA ALA A 109 4.48 4.09 -5.92
C ALA A 109 4.20 5.30 -6.82
N SER A 110 3.17 6.10 -6.55
CA SER A 110 2.90 7.34 -7.29
C SER A 110 4.03 8.37 -7.14
N SER A 111 4.76 8.32 -6.03
CA SER A 111 5.94 9.13 -5.74
C SER A 111 7.24 8.60 -6.36
N ALA A 112 7.24 7.38 -6.97
CA ALA A 112 8.45 6.74 -7.47
C ALA A 112 9.10 7.52 -8.62
N PRO A 113 10.40 7.84 -8.55
CA PRO A 113 11.15 8.37 -9.67
C PRO A 113 11.31 7.29 -10.76
N GLY A 114 11.57 7.71 -11.99
CA GLY A 114 11.76 6.79 -13.11
C GLY A 114 10.49 6.21 -13.72
N THR A 115 9.30 6.47 -13.18
CA THR A 115 8.02 6.03 -13.73
C THR A 115 7.85 6.43 -15.20
N ASP A 116 8.15 7.68 -15.53
CA ASP A 116 8.00 8.19 -16.90
C ASP A 116 9.05 7.59 -17.85
N ARG A 117 10.25 7.29 -17.35
CA ARG A 117 11.28 6.58 -18.11
C ARG A 117 10.84 5.14 -18.44
N LEU A 118 10.24 4.44 -17.48
CA LEU A 118 9.71 3.09 -17.73
C LEU A 118 8.59 3.12 -18.78
N ARG A 119 7.70 4.11 -18.72
CA ARG A 119 6.63 4.32 -19.73
C ARG A 119 7.21 4.64 -21.11
N ALA A 120 8.23 5.51 -21.18
CA ALA A 120 8.92 5.86 -22.43
C ALA A 120 9.61 4.66 -23.10
N LEU A 121 9.99 3.63 -22.32
CA LEU A 121 10.50 2.35 -22.81
C LEU A 121 9.41 1.38 -23.27
N GLY A 122 8.13 1.82 -23.30
CA GLY A 122 6.99 1.02 -23.76
C GLY A 122 6.42 0.07 -22.70
N LEU A 123 6.87 0.14 -21.45
CA LEU A 123 6.34 -0.70 -20.37
C LEU A 123 4.97 -0.17 -19.88
N ARG A 124 4.05 -1.09 -19.60
CA ARG A 124 2.79 -0.78 -18.93
C ARG A 124 3.06 -0.57 -17.44
N VAL A 125 3.02 0.69 -17.00
CA VAL A 125 3.31 1.08 -15.62
C VAL A 125 2.05 1.59 -14.94
N VAL A 126 1.76 1.05 -13.75
CA VAL A 126 0.64 1.46 -12.90
C VAL A 126 1.20 2.00 -11.59
N ALA A 127 0.90 3.26 -11.32
CA ALA A 127 1.34 3.96 -10.12
C ALA A 127 0.25 3.91 -9.05
N LEU A 128 0.46 3.15 -7.98
CA LEU A 128 -0.48 2.99 -6.87
C LEU A 128 0.26 3.17 -5.54
N GLU A 129 -0.25 4.08 -4.71
CA GLU A 129 0.38 4.38 -3.42
C GLU A 129 -0.69 4.61 -2.34
N PRO A 130 -1.02 3.57 -1.55
CA PRO A 130 -1.96 3.73 -0.47
C PRO A 130 -1.35 4.60 0.64
N LYS A 131 -2.03 5.70 1.00
CA LYS A 131 -1.59 6.64 2.05
C LYS A 131 -2.36 6.47 3.34
N ASP A 132 -3.57 5.96 3.24
CA ASP A 132 -4.51 5.75 4.33
C ASP A 132 -5.23 4.41 4.16
N TYR A 133 -6.13 4.09 5.09
CA TYR A 133 -6.85 2.82 5.08
C TYR A 133 -7.77 2.69 3.84
N ALA A 134 -8.48 3.75 3.49
CA ALA A 134 -9.35 3.75 2.32
C ALA A 134 -8.54 3.57 1.03
N GLY A 135 -7.36 4.22 0.94
CA GLY A 135 -6.40 4.04 -0.14
C GLY A 135 -5.91 2.60 -0.28
N ALA A 136 -5.64 1.90 0.84
CA ALA A 136 -5.25 0.50 0.81
C ALA A 136 -6.37 -0.40 0.28
N VAL A 137 -7.62 -0.17 0.70
CA VAL A 137 -8.80 -0.90 0.20
C VAL A 137 -8.99 -0.62 -1.29
N ARG A 138 -8.90 0.63 -1.73
CA ARG A 138 -9.00 1.03 -3.14
C ARG A 138 -7.92 0.34 -3.99
N VAL A 139 -6.67 0.33 -3.53
CA VAL A 139 -5.55 -0.32 -4.24
C VAL A 139 -5.80 -1.82 -4.42
N LEU A 140 -6.33 -2.51 -3.41
CA LEU A 140 -6.70 -3.92 -3.53
C LEU A 140 -7.78 -4.12 -4.59
N GLY A 141 -8.81 -3.27 -4.65
CA GLY A 141 -9.84 -3.31 -5.68
C GLY A 141 -9.27 -3.07 -7.09
N THR A 142 -8.43 -2.03 -7.25
CA THR A 142 -7.77 -1.72 -8.52
C THR A 142 -6.87 -2.86 -9.00
N LEU A 143 -6.09 -3.45 -8.10
CA LEU A 143 -5.27 -4.63 -8.43
C LEU A 143 -6.14 -5.84 -8.78
N GLY A 144 -7.26 -6.07 -8.09
CA GLY A 144 -8.22 -7.12 -8.44
C GLY A 144 -8.69 -7.00 -9.89
N GLN A 145 -9.08 -5.79 -10.31
CA GLN A 145 -9.49 -5.52 -11.69
C GLN A 145 -8.34 -5.73 -12.69
N LEU A 146 -7.14 -5.19 -12.43
CA LEU A 146 -5.97 -5.34 -13.29
C LEU A 146 -5.52 -6.80 -13.44
N LEU A 147 -5.65 -7.59 -12.38
CA LEU A 147 -5.23 -8.99 -12.33
C LEU A 147 -6.31 -9.96 -12.81
N GLY A 148 -7.54 -9.44 -13.06
CA GLY A 148 -8.69 -10.24 -13.51
C GLY A 148 -9.17 -11.21 -12.44
N VAL A 149 -9.22 -10.78 -11.17
CA VAL A 149 -9.69 -11.62 -10.04
C VAL A 149 -10.73 -10.87 -9.21
N ASP A 150 -11.70 -11.60 -8.67
CA ASP A 150 -12.83 -11.10 -7.84
C ASP A 150 -12.62 -11.32 -6.34
N THR A 151 -11.45 -11.79 -5.97
CA THR A 151 -11.11 -12.10 -4.56
C THR A 151 -10.89 -10.82 -3.70
N ALA A 152 -10.76 -9.64 -4.32
CA ALA A 152 -10.46 -8.39 -3.60
C ALA A 152 -11.51 -8.05 -2.53
N ASN A 153 -12.81 -8.19 -2.82
CA ASN A 153 -13.88 -7.89 -1.86
C ASN A 153 -13.85 -8.85 -0.65
N ALA A 154 -13.61 -10.14 -0.90
CA ALA A 154 -13.49 -11.13 0.17
C ALA A 154 -12.26 -10.87 1.05
N LEU A 155 -11.14 -10.47 0.44
CA LEU A 155 -9.92 -10.08 1.16
C LEU A 155 -10.17 -8.85 2.06
N VAL A 156 -10.82 -7.82 1.54
CA VAL A 156 -11.17 -6.62 2.31
C VAL A 156 -12.11 -6.97 3.48
N ALA A 157 -13.13 -7.80 3.24
CA ALA A 157 -14.04 -8.25 4.30
C ALA A 157 -13.31 -9.02 5.41
N ALA A 158 -12.34 -9.87 5.04
CA ALA A 158 -11.48 -10.58 6.00
C ALA A 158 -10.60 -9.62 6.80
N MET A 159 -10.00 -8.61 6.16
CA MET A 159 -9.21 -7.57 6.83
C MET A 159 -10.07 -6.79 7.84
N GLU A 160 -11.30 -6.40 7.48
CA GLU A 160 -12.21 -5.71 8.39
C GLU A 160 -12.62 -6.59 9.58
N ALA A 161 -12.86 -7.88 9.36
CA ALA A 161 -13.16 -8.81 10.45
C ALA A 161 -11.98 -8.95 11.41
N GLN A 162 -10.74 -9.06 10.88
CA GLN A 162 -9.53 -9.11 11.68
C GLN A 162 -9.30 -7.79 12.45
N MET A 163 -9.57 -6.64 11.84
CA MET A 163 -9.48 -5.34 12.50
C MET A 163 -10.43 -5.25 13.70
N ARG A 164 -11.70 -5.67 13.53
CA ARG A 164 -12.66 -5.73 14.66
C ARG A 164 -12.18 -6.68 15.75
N ALA A 165 -11.63 -7.83 15.39
CA ALA A 165 -11.07 -8.77 16.37
C ALA A 165 -9.89 -8.14 17.12
N ALA A 166 -9.00 -7.42 16.44
CA ALA A 166 -7.88 -6.70 17.08
C ALA A 166 -8.39 -5.62 18.05
N THR A 167 -9.40 -4.84 17.67
CA THR A 167 -10.04 -3.83 18.56
C THR A 167 -10.61 -4.47 19.83
N ALA A 168 -11.26 -5.64 19.70
CA ALA A 168 -11.78 -6.38 20.85
C ALA A 168 -10.69 -6.86 21.83
N LEU A 169 -9.45 -7.04 21.35
CA LEU A 169 -8.31 -7.41 22.20
C LEU A 169 -7.77 -6.23 23.04
N VAL A 170 -8.08 -4.98 22.68
CA VAL A 170 -7.56 -3.81 23.40
C VAL A 170 -8.14 -3.75 24.81
N PRO A 171 -7.31 -3.74 25.86
CA PRO A 171 -7.79 -3.66 27.24
C PRO A 171 -8.59 -2.36 27.47
N ALA A 172 -9.67 -2.43 28.23
CA ALA A 172 -10.49 -1.26 28.54
C ALA A 172 -9.68 -0.08 29.13
N LYS A 173 -8.65 -0.37 29.93
CA LYS A 173 -7.75 0.63 30.52
C LYS A 173 -6.80 1.27 29.51
N ALA A 174 -6.58 0.66 28.35
CA ALA A 174 -5.72 1.18 27.30
C ALA A 174 -6.51 2.09 26.33
N ARG A 175 -7.84 1.94 26.27
CA ARG A 175 -8.69 2.76 25.40
C ARG A 175 -8.60 4.23 25.80
N GLY A 176 -8.55 5.11 24.81
CA GLY A 176 -8.41 6.55 25.00
C GLY A 176 -7.01 7.00 25.46
N THR A 177 -6.02 6.12 25.63
CA THR A 177 -4.68 6.52 25.99
C THR A 177 -4.01 7.31 24.86
N LYS A 178 -3.19 8.29 25.25
CA LYS A 178 -2.37 9.07 24.31
C LYS A 178 -1.20 8.26 23.80
N VAL A 179 -1.09 8.12 22.50
CA VAL A 179 -0.04 7.33 21.85
C VAL A 179 0.85 8.23 21.00
N TYR A 180 2.15 8.01 21.11
CA TYR A 180 3.15 8.48 20.16
C TYR A 180 3.73 7.28 19.42
N PHE A 181 3.63 7.27 18.08
CA PHE A 181 4.21 6.21 17.25
C PHE A 181 5.34 6.77 16.39
N GLU A 182 6.58 6.37 16.68
CA GLU A 182 7.76 6.72 15.89
C GLU A 182 8.00 5.65 14.81
N VAL A 183 7.96 6.07 13.54
CA VAL A 183 8.10 5.16 12.40
C VAL A 183 9.55 5.04 11.90
N SER A 184 10.38 6.04 12.17
CA SER A 184 11.80 6.01 11.84
C SER A 184 12.60 7.00 12.69
N PRO A 185 13.92 6.79 12.82
CA PRO A 185 14.80 7.73 13.51
C PRO A 185 14.75 9.13 12.87
N GLY A 186 14.81 10.16 13.72
CA GLY A 186 14.94 11.46 13.17
C GLY A 186 14.01 12.59 13.63
N PRO A 187 13.09 12.45 14.56
CA PRO A 187 12.03 11.45 14.77
C PRO A 187 10.86 11.70 13.81
N TYR A 188 10.58 10.78 12.93
CA TYR A 188 9.38 10.79 12.09
C TYR A 188 8.28 9.98 12.76
N ALA A 189 7.07 10.55 12.83
CA ALA A 189 5.97 9.93 13.55
C ALA A 189 4.74 9.71 12.65
N ALA A 190 3.97 8.68 12.95
CA ALA A 190 2.66 8.50 12.34
C ALA A 190 1.67 9.53 12.90
N SER A 191 1.02 10.31 12.03
CA SER A 191 -0.06 11.23 12.39
C SER A 191 -1.43 10.58 12.24
N THR A 192 -2.49 11.26 12.68
CA THR A 192 -3.87 10.79 12.50
C THR A 192 -4.32 10.68 11.03
N SER A 193 -3.62 11.33 10.08
CA SER A 193 -3.92 11.21 8.64
C SER A 193 -3.22 10.03 7.97
N SER A 194 -2.29 9.36 8.64
CA SER A 194 -1.62 8.17 8.10
C SER A 194 -2.47 6.91 8.30
N PHE A 195 -2.26 5.89 7.47
CA PHE A 195 -2.89 4.57 7.64
C PHE A 195 -2.63 3.97 9.03
N LEU A 196 -1.43 4.19 9.57
CA LEU A 196 -1.06 3.75 10.90
C LEU A 196 -1.79 4.53 11.98
N GLY A 197 -1.90 5.86 11.84
CA GLY A 197 -2.68 6.69 12.74
C GLY A 197 -4.17 6.31 12.75
N GLN A 198 -4.75 6.03 11.58
CA GLN A 198 -6.12 5.52 11.46
C GLN A 198 -6.28 4.13 12.07
N THR A 199 -5.24 3.28 12.01
CA THR A 199 -5.21 1.99 12.72
C THR A 199 -5.25 2.19 14.23
N LEU A 200 -4.48 3.14 14.78
CA LEU A 200 -4.53 3.49 16.20
C LEU A 200 -5.91 4.00 16.63
N GLU A 201 -6.53 4.85 15.81
CA GLU A 201 -7.89 5.37 16.06
C GLU A 201 -8.93 4.24 16.07
N ARG A 202 -8.86 3.29 15.13
CA ARG A 202 -9.72 2.10 15.09
C ARG A 202 -9.53 1.19 16.31
N LEU A 203 -8.35 1.21 16.93
CA LEU A 203 -8.05 0.56 18.20
C LEU A 203 -8.47 1.40 19.42
N GLU A 204 -9.23 2.49 19.20
CA GLU A 204 -9.70 3.42 20.23
C GLU A 204 -8.56 4.09 21.03
N LEU A 205 -7.46 4.41 20.37
CA LEU A 205 -6.30 5.10 20.93
C LEU A 205 -6.24 6.55 20.40
N ASN A 206 -5.72 7.46 21.22
CA ASN A 206 -5.57 8.87 20.86
C ASN A 206 -4.15 9.17 20.37
N ASN A 207 -3.95 9.27 19.07
CA ASN A 207 -2.67 9.67 18.51
C ASN A 207 -2.40 11.15 18.81
N ILE A 208 -1.23 11.46 19.42
CA ILE A 208 -0.86 12.85 19.77
C ILE A 208 -0.44 13.68 18.56
N VAL A 209 -0.13 13.08 17.42
CA VAL A 209 0.36 13.76 16.22
C VAL A 209 -0.80 14.08 15.29
N ALA A 210 -1.11 15.37 15.14
CA ALA A 210 -2.24 15.84 14.34
C ALA A 210 -2.04 15.57 12.84
N GLY A 211 -3.12 15.16 12.15
CA GLY A 211 -3.13 14.88 10.72
C GLY A 211 -2.85 16.10 9.83
N SER A 212 -3.07 17.32 10.32
CA SER A 212 -2.74 18.57 9.62
C SER A 212 -1.24 18.74 9.33
N LEU A 213 -0.38 17.96 10.01
CA LEU A 213 1.07 17.96 9.78
C LEU A 213 1.50 17.05 8.62
N GLY A 214 0.55 16.38 7.96
CA GLY A 214 0.81 15.32 6.96
C GLY A 214 0.93 13.94 7.59
N PRO A 215 1.02 12.86 6.77
CA PRO A 215 0.91 11.50 7.28
C PRO A 215 2.10 11.06 8.16
N PHE A 216 3.32 11.48 7.83
CA PHE A 216 4.54 11.10 8.55
C PHE A 216 5.46 12.30 8.77
N PRO A 217 5.04 13.28 9.61
CA PRO A 217 5.83 14.47 9.85
C PRO A 217 7.08 14.17 10.68
N LYS A 218 8.11 14.97 10.46
CA LYS A 218 9.21 15.09 11.42
C LYS A 218 8.72 15.90 12.62
N VAL A 219 8.75 15.31 13.80
CA VAL A 219 8.20 15.90 15.03
C VAL A 219 9.33 16.48 15.89
N ASN A 220 9.12 17.68 16.42
CA ASN A 220 10.05 18.24 17.42
C ASN A 220 9.99 17.37 18.71
N PRO A 221 11.12 16.86 19.22
CA PRO A 221 11.15 16.07 20.45
C PRO A 221 10.50 16.78 21.66
N GLU A 222 10.61 18.11 21.76
CA GLU A 222 9.96 18.87 22.82
C GLU A 222 8.42 18.84 22.74
N PHE A 223 7.85 18.70 21.53
CA PHE A 223 6.41 18.50 21.39
C PHE A 223 5.97 17.21 22.09
N VAL A 224 6.72 16.11 21.93
CA VAL A 224 6.43 14.83 22.59
C VAL A 224 6.50 14.98 24.12
N VAL A 225 7.51 15.73 24.62
CA VAL A 225 7.63 16.01 26.06
C VAL A 225 6.42 16.80 26.56
N ARG A 226 5.97 17.84 25.85
CA ARG A 226 4.76 18.60 26.25
C ARG A 226 3.47 17.78 26.17
N ALA A 227 3.34 16.94 25.15
CA ALA A 227 2.15 16.12 24.92
C ALA A 227 1.99 15.00 25.96
N GLN A 228 3.08 14.55 26.60
CA GLN A 228 3.09 13.50 27.63
C GLN A 228 2.27 12.27 27.19
N PRO A 229 2.72 11.50 26.17
CA PRO A 229 2.02 10.28 25.75
C PRO A 229 2.00 9.26 26.89
N ASP A 230 0.91 8.51 26.98
CA ASP A 230 0.75 7.41 27.93
C ASP A 230 1.47 6.14 27.46
N VAL A 231 1.60 5.98 26.12
CA VAL A 231 2.28 4.87 25.46
C VAL A 231 3.14 5.39 24.32
N ILE A 232 4.34 4.85 24.21
CA ILE A 232 5.24 5.05 23.07
C ILE A 232 5.32 3.76 22.27
N MET A 233 5.25 3.86 20.95
CA MET A 233 5.38 2.75 20.02
C MET A 233 6.53 3.03 19.06
N VAL A 234 7.40 2.06 18.81
CA VAL A 234 8.63 2.28 18.04
C VAL A 234 9.18 0.95 17.50
N GLY A 235 9.96 1.02 16.42
CA GLY A 235 10.80 -0.11 16.01
C GLY A 235 11.88 -0.40 17.05
N ASP A 236 12.17 -1.67 17.29
CA ASP A 236 13.06 -2.18 18.34
C ASP A 236 14.43 -1.46 18.38
N SER A 237 15.07 -1.28 17.22
CA SER A 237 16.37 -0.60 17.11
C SER A 237 16.44 0.81 17.68
N ASN A 238 15.29 1.44 17.95
CA ASN A 238 15.22 2.81 18.46
C ASN A 238 14.77 2.90 19.91
N ALA A 239 14.26 1.82 20.49
CA ALA A 239 13.67 1.80 21.82
C ALA A 239 14.69 2.18 22.91
N ASP A 240 15.89 1.62 22.85
CA ASP A 240 16.96 1.84 23.85
C ASP A 240 17.50 3.27 23.85
N ALA A 241 17.46 3.95 22.70
CA ALA A 241 17.93 5.32 22.59
C ALA A 241 16.92 6.37 23.11
N MET A 242 15.65 6.00 23.30
CA MET A 242 14.60 6.98 23.67
C MET A 242 14.81 7.63 25.03
N PRO A 243 15.15 6.91 26.12
CA PRO A 243 15.36 7.54 27.43
C PRO A 243 16.52 8.53 27.46
N THR A 244 17.50 8.40 26.55
CA THR A 244 18.69 9.28 26.48
C THR A 244 18.43 10.60 25.75
N ARG A 245 17.29 10.74 25.07
CA ARG A 245 16.91 11.97 24.39
C ARG A 245 16.62 13.09 25.41
N PRO A 246 16.97 14.35 25.12
CA PRO A 246 16.72 15.47 26.03
C PRO A 246 15.25 15.56 26.46
N GLY A 247 15.01 15.50 27.79
CA GLY A 247 13.67 15.61 28.39
C GLY A 247 12.81 14.32 28.33
N TRP A 248 13.23 13.27 27.60
CA TRP A 248 12.39 12.08 27.44
C TRP A 248 12.38 11.15 28.66
N SER A 249 13.42 11.21 29.50
CA SER A 249 13.43 10.51 30.80
C SER A 249 12.28 10.92 31.74
N SER A 250 11.71 12.12 31.53
CA SER A 250 10.55 12.63 32.30
C SER A 250 9.20 12.18 31.75
N LEU A 251 9.15 11.53 30.58
CA LEU A 251 7.90 11.05 29.99
C LEU A 251 7.30 9.95 30.84
N LYS A 252 5.98 10.06 31.14
CA LYS A 252 5.24 9.02 31.87
C LYS A 252 5.39 7.64 31.23
N ALA A 253 5.32 7.56 29.90
CA ALA A 253 5.48 6.31 29.18
C ALA A 253 6.84 5.65 29.46
N ILE A 254 7.93 6.42 29.54
CA ILE A 254 9.28 5.91 29.86
C ILE A 254 9.35 5.47 31.32
N GLN A 255 8.92 6.33 32.24
CA GLN A 255 8.95 6.05 33.69
C GLN A 255 8.13 4.82 34.07
N GLN A 256 7.00 4.61 33.38
CA GLN A 256 6.09 3.48 33.61
C GLN A 256 6.40 2.28 32.73
N LYS A 257 7.49 2.31 31.96
CA LYS A 257 7.88 1.26 31.00
C LYS A 257 6.77 0.91 30.01
N ARG A 258 5.99 1.91 29.58
CA ARG A 258 4.91 1.75 28.60
C ARG A 258 5.41 2.03 27.17
N VAL A 259 6.36 1.23 26.75
CA VAL A 259 6.96 1.30 25.41
C VAL A 259 6.68 -0.02 24.69
N CYS A 260 6.02 0.06 23.53
CA CYS A 260 5.91 -1.03 22.58
C CYS A 260 7.10 -0.96 21.60
N ALA A 261 8.07 -1.85 21.79
CA ALA A 261 9.16 -2.03 20.85
C ALA A 261 8.80 -3.19 19.90
N PHE A 262 8.77 -2.92 18.60
CA PHE A 262 8.44 -3.90 17.57
C PHE A 262 9.72 -4.33 16.87
N ASP A 263 9.96 -5.62 16.75
CA ASP A 263 11.10 -6.15 16.00
C ASP A 263 10.99 -5.77 14.50
N ARG A 264 12.02 -6.08 13.73
CA ARG A 264 12.05 -5.72 12.31
C ARG A 264 10.89 -6.33 11.52
N THR A 265 10.48 -7.56 11.84
CA THR A 265 9.39 -8.26 11.14
C THR A 265 8.05 -7.61 11.45
N ASP A 266 7.80 -7.30 12.71
CA ASP A 266 6.59 -6.61 13.16
C ASP A 266 6.54 -5.17 12.66
N ALA A 267 7.68 -4.46 12.68
CA ALA A 267 7.80 -3.12 12.12
C ALA A 267 7.48 -3.08 10.61
N ASP A 268 7.97 -4.06 9.84
CA ASP A 268 7.61 -4.21 8.42
C ASP A 268 6.09 -4.37 8.21
N ILE A 269 5.37 -5.08 9.09
CA ILE A 269 3.92 -5.22 9.02
C ILE A 269 3.25 -3.87 9.31
N LEU A 270 3.73 -3.17 10.34
CA LEU A 270 3.14 -1.92 10.82
C LEU A 270 3.34 -0.75 9.84
N VAL A 271 4.44 -0.70 9.07
CA VAL A 271 4.75 0.41 8.17
C VAL A 271 4.32 0.19 6.73
N ARG A 272 3.64 -0.92 6.41
CA ARG A 272 3.19 -1.26 5.05
C ARG A 272 1.67 -1.18 4.94
N PRO A 273 1.12 -0.15 4.28
CA PRO A 273 -0.33 -0.05 4.04
C PRO A 273 -0.77 -1.08 3.00
N GLY A 274 -1.45 -2.14 3.44
CA GLY A 274 -1.82 -3.24 2.56
C GLY A 274 -2.60 -4.35 3.28
N PRO A 275 -2.60 -5.57 2.74
CA PRO A 275 -3.44 -6.66 3.24
C PRO A 275 -3.15 -7.08 4.68
N ARG A 276 -1.96 -6.75 5.21
CA ARG A 276 -1.56 -7.10 6.59
C ARG A 276 -1.83 -6.01 7.64
N MET A 277 -2.49 -4.90 7.29
CA MET A 277 -2.78 -3.82 8.26
C MET A 277 -3.54 -4.30 9.50
N ALA A 278 -4.49 -5.22 9.35
CA ALA A 278 -5.21 -5.79 10.49
C ALA A 278 -4.33 -6.69 11.37
N GLN A 279 -3.33 -7.34 10.79
CA GLN A 279 -2.30 -8.05 11.53
C GLN A 279 -1.46 -7.04 12.36
N GLY A 280 -1.08 -5.90 11.78
CA GLY A 280 -0.43 -4.81 12.50
C GLY A 280 -1.27 -4.29 13.68
N ALA A 281 -2.58 -4.12 13.49
CA ALA A 281 -3.49 -3.78 14.58
C ALA A 281 -3.48 -4.83 15.71
N THR A 282 -3.40 -6.12 15.37
CA THR A 282 -3.29 -7.20 16.36
C THR A 282 -1.98 -7.14 17.14
N LEU A 283 -0.86 -6.79 16.50
CA LEU A 283 0.43 -6.58 17.17
C LEU A 283 0.36 -5.46 18.20
N VAL A 284 -0.23 -4.33 17.82
CA VAL A 284 -0.45 -3.20 18.72
C VAL A 284 -1.34 -3.61 19.90
N ALA A 285 -2.47 -4.28 19.64
CA ALA A 285 -3.38 -4.72 20.70
C ALA A 285 -2.72 -5.69 21.69
N ARG A 286 -1.88 -6.62 21.22
CA ARG A 286 -1.12 -7.54 22.07
C ARG A 286 -0.09 -6.81 22.94
N CYS A 287 0.62 -5.83 22.39
CA CYS A 287 1.51 -5.00 23.20
C CYS A 287 0.72 -4.28 24.30
N LEU A 288 -0.43 -3.71 23.96
CA LEU A 288 -1.29 -3.05 24.96
C LEU A 288 -1.77 -4.02 26.07
N GLN A 289 -2.05 -5.27 25.73
CA GLN A 289 -2.38 -6.29 26.75
C GLN A 289 -1.23 -6.52 27.74
N THR A 290 0.01 -6.50 27.26
CA THR A 290 1.19 -6.62 28.10
C THR A 290 1.38 -5.38 29.00
N LEU A 291 1.14 -4.18 28.46
CA LEU A 291 1.32 -2.92 29.19
C LEU A 291 0.19 -2.62 30.18
N PHE A 292 -1.01 -3.12 29.91
CA PHE A 292 -2.22 -2.92 30.71
C PHE A 292 -2.87 -4.26 31.07
N PRO A 293 -2.20 -5.11 31.85
CA PRO A 293 -2.75 -6.41 32.21
C PRO A 293 -4.10 -6.28 32.92
N ALA A 294 -5.03 -7.20 32.62
CA ALA A 294 -6.22 -7.34 33.43
C ALA A 294 -5.78 -7.54 34.90
N LYS A 295 -6.48 -6.89 35.84
CA LYS A 295 -6.26 -7.26 37.25
C LYS A 295 -6.51 -8.77 37.34
N ALA A 296 -5.51 -9.51 37.81
CA ALA A 296 -5.73 -10.89 38.23
C ALA A 296 -6.93 -10.85 39.19
N GLY A 297 -8.06 -11.41 38.79
CA GLY A 297 -9.19 -11.55 39.69
C GLY A 297 -8.67 -12.29 40.91
N LEU A 298 -8.75 -11.68 42.08
CA LEU A 298 -8.64 -12.42 43.33
C LEU A 298 -9.76 -13.47 43.31
N PRO A 299 -9.47 -14.72 43.58
CA PRO A 299 -10.45 -15.80 43.67
C PRO A 299 -11.53 -15.49 44.69
#